data_a823b1c5bdd9ff4cd4325569a5e5a540
#
_entry.id   a823b1c5bdd9ff4cd4325569a5e5a540
#
_cell.length_a   1.000
_cell.length_b   1.000
_cell.length_c   1.000
_cell.angle_alpha   90.00
_cell.angle_beta   90.00
_cell.angle_gamma   90.00
#
_symmetry.space_group_name_H-M   'P 1'
#
loop_
_entity.id
_entity.type
_entity.pdbx_description
1 polymer ?
#
loop_
_entity_poly.entity_id
_entity_poly.type
_entity_poly.pdbx_seq_one_letter_code
_entity_poly.pdbx_strand_id
1 'polypeptide(L)'
;AAFARALLDPLAPCPPGLRRAGDADPAQRYAIYRNNVVASLIQALADTFPVCRELVGADFFHAMAHAYVARRLPRSPVLARYGGAFAAFVAAHAPAASVPYLADMARLEYLRVRAYYAADAVALDAAAAGARIAALRKPAS
;
A
#
# COMPACT_ATOMS: atom_id res chain seq x y z
N ALA A 1 -16.24 -10.51 -5.43
CA ALA A 1 -16.06 -10.17 -3.99
C ALA A 1 -15.59 -11.35 -3.13
N ALA A 2 -16.16 -12.58 -3.28
CA ALA A 2 -15.80 -13.76 -2.45
C ALA A 2 -14.35 -14.23 -2.71
N PHE A 3 -13.92 -14.32 -3.96
CA PHE A 3 -12.56 -14.72 -4.34
C PHE A 3 -11.49 -13.80 -3.74
N ALA A 4 -11.73 -12.50 -3.78
CA ALA A 4 -10.81 -11.50 -3.24
C ALA A 4 -10.68 -11.58 -1.71
N ARG A 5 -11.76 -11.88 -1.00
CA ARG A 5 -11.72 -12.11 0.46
C ARG A 5 -10.96 -13.38 0.82
N ALA A 6 -11.19 -14.45 0.08
CA ALA A 6 -10.51 -15.72 0.30
C ALA A 6 -8.99 -15.64 0.07
N LEU A 7 -8.51 -14.68 -0.74
CA LEU A 7 -7.07 -14.43 -0.94
C LEU A 7 -6.37 -13.87 0.31
N LEU A 8 -7.09 -13.23 1.22
CA LEU A 8 -6.50 -12.65 2.43
C LEU A 8 -6.67 -13.51 3.67
N ASP A 9 -7.61 -14.45 3.66
CA ASP A 9 -7.86 -15.33 4.79
C ASP A 9 -7.10 -16.65 4.61
N PRO A 10 -6.04 -16.90 5.41
CA PRO A 10 -5.25 -18.13 5.32
C PRO A 10 -6.05 -19.39 5.65
N LEU A 11 -7.18 -19.24 6.36
CA LEU A 11 -8.05 -20.34 6.75
C LEU A 11 -9.25 -20.48 5.82
N ALA A 12 -9.45 -19.55 4.88
CA ALA A 12 -10.56 -19.65 3.93
C ALA A 12 -10.37 -20.86 3.02
N PRO A 13 -11.42 -21.68 2.84
CA PRO A 13 -11.37 -22.79 1.90
C PRO A 13 -11.20 -22.27 0.46
N CYS A 14 -10.61 -23.12 -0.37
CA CYS A 14 -10.48 -22.85 -1.81
C CYS A 14 -11.86 -22.51 -2.39
N PRO A 15 -12.03 -21.39 -3.11
CA PRO A 15 -13.32 -21.03 -3.69
C PRO A 15 -13.84 -22.10 -4.63
N PRO A 16 -15.15 -22.40 -4.61
CA PRO A 16 -15.76 -23.35 -5.54
C PRO A 16 -15.67 -22.84 -6.97
N GLY A 17 -15.46 -23.76 -7.91
CA GLY A 17 -15.40 -23.43 -9.35
C GLY A 17 -14.00 -23.38 -9.96
N LEU A 18 -12.95 -23.60 -9.20
CA LEU A 18 -11.60 -23.78 -9.74
C LEU A 18 -11.50 -25.16 -10.41
N ARG A 19 -11.26 -25.17 -11.71
CA ARG A 19 -11.16 -26.42 -12.48
C ARG A 19 -9.78 -27.05 -12.29
N ARG A 20 -9.76 -28.38 -12.20
CA ARG A 20 -8.53 -29.18 -12.26
C ARG A 20 -7.83 -28.95 -13.61
N ALA A 21 -6.62 -28.44 -13.58
CA ALA A 21 -5.72 -28.45 -14.72
C ALA A 21 -4.53 -29.35 -14.35
N GLY A 22 -4.56 -30.62 -14.80
CA GLY A 22 -3.55 -31.63 -14.47
C GLY A 22 -3.75 -32.30 -13.09
N ASP A 23 -2.75 -33.06 -12.65
CA ASP A 23 -2.79 -33.91 -11.43
C ASP A 23 -2.66 -33.16 -10.08
N ALA A 24 -2.46 -31.85 -10.08
CA ALA A 24 -2.27 -31.09 -8.86
C ALA A 24 -3.60 -30.72 -8.19
N ASP A 25 -3.65 -30.84 -6.85
CA ASP A 25 -4.80 -30.45 -6.05
C ASP A 25 -5.09 -28.93 -6.23
N PRO A 26 -6.33 -28.54 -6.63
CA PRO A 26 -6.72 -27.15 -6.76
C PRO A 26 -6.50 -26.32 -5.50
N ALA A 27 -6.69 -26.91 -4.30
CA ALA A 27 -6.48 -26.23 -3.03
C ALA A 27 -5.00 -25.87 -2.81
N GLN A 28 -4.08 -26.77 -3.16
CA GLN A 28 -2.63 -26.55 -3.04
C GLN A 28 -2.18 -25.44 -4.00
N ARG A 29 -2.63 -25.45 -5.24
CA ARG A 29 -2.33 -24.39 -6.21
C ARG A 29 -2.88 -23.03 -5.78
N TYR A 30 -4.07 -23.01 -5.23
CA TYR A 30 -4.67 -21.80 -4.71
C TYR A 30 -3.88 -21.23 -3.52
N ALA A 31 -3.40 -22.09 -2.60
CA ALA A 31 -2.57 -21.68 -1.48
C ALA A 31 -1.24 -21.07 -1.95
N ILE A 32 -0.58 -21.68 -2.95
CA ILE A 32 0.63 -21.14 -3.58
C ILE A 32 0.35 -19.77 -4.21
N TYR A 33 -0.72 -19.66 -5.01
CA TYR A 33 -1.10 -18.40 -5.64
C TYR A 33 -1.37 -17.30 -4.61
N ARG A 34 -2.12 -17.61 -3.57
CA ARG A 34 -2.40 -16.68 -2.46
C ARG A 34 -1.11 -16.19 -1.80
N ASN A 35 -0.20 -17.11 -1.47
CA ASN A 35 1.08 -16.76 -0.84
C ASN A 35 1.92 -15.85 -1.75
N ASN A 36 1.94 -16.12 -3.05
CA ASN A 36 2.64 -15.29 -4.03
C ASN A 36 2.03 -13.89 -4.14
N VAL A 37 0.71 -13.77 -4.12
CA VAL A 37 0.02 -12.47 -4.12
C VAL A 37 0.36 -11.67 -2.86
N VAL A 38 0.28 -12.29 -1.69
CA VAL A 38 0.62 -11.63 -0.41
C VAL A 38 2.08 -11.18 -0.41
N ALA A 39 3.00 -12.05 -0.81
CA ALA A 39 4.43 -11.72 -0.89
C ALA A 39 4.69 -10.55 -1.86
N SER A 40 4.03 -10.54 -3.03
CA SER A 40 4.15 -9.45 -4.00
C SER A 40 3.63 -8.12 -3.46
N LEU A 41 2.54 -8.12 -2.69
CA LEU A 41 1.99 -6.92 -2.06
C LEU A 41 2.92 -6.38 -0.96
N ILE A 42 3.49 -7.26 -0.15
CA ILE A 42 4.48 -6.88 0.88
C ILE A 42 5.73 -6.29 0.21
N GLN A 43 6.21 -6.90 -0.87
CA GLN A 43 7.35 -6.39 -1.63
C GLN A 43 7.04 -5.02 -2.23
N ALA A 44 5.87 -4.81 -2.81
CA ALA A 44 5.44 -3.52 -3.34
C ALA A 44 5.41 -2.42 -2.26
N LEU A 45 5.02 -2.76 -1.02
CA LEU A 45 5.11 -1.84 0.12
C LEU A 45 6.57 -1.56 0.49
N ALA A 46 7.44 -2.56 0.51
CA ALA A 46 8.87 -2.38 0.80
C ALA A 46 9.56 -1.48 -0.24
N ASP A 47 9.20 -1.60 -1.51
CA ASP A 47 9.72 -0.77 -2.60
C ASP A 47 9.19 0.68 -2.53
N THR A 48 7.97 0.85 -2.03
CA THR A 48 7.34 2.17 -1.86
C THR A 48 7.86 2.91 -0.63
N PHE A 49 8.18 2.18 0.45
CA PHE A 49 8.53 2.70 1.77
C PHE A 49 9.92 2.24 2.26
N PRO A 50 11.00 2.45 1.48
CA PRO A 50 12.34 1.97 1.84
C PRO A 50 12.86 2.61 3.13
N VAL A 51 12.63 3.90 3.36
CA VAL A 51 13.09 4.60 4.57
C VAL A 51 12.32 4.12 5.81
N CYS A 52 11.00 3.94 5.71
CA CYS A 52 10.22 3.34 6.79
C CYS A 52 10.76 1.96 7.16
N ARG A 53 11.13 1.15 6.18
CA ARG A 53 11.72 -0.18 6.39
C ARG A 53 13.06 -0.11 7.11
N GLU A 54 13.91 0.84 6.76
CA GLU A 54 15.21 1.05 7.42
C GLU A 54 15.03 1.52 8.87
N LEU A 55 14.08 2.41 9.13
CA LEU A 55 13.82 2.97 10.46
C LEU A 55 13.36 1.91 11.49
N VAL A 56 12.57 0.94 11.05
CA VAL A 56 12.01 -0.09 11.96
C VAL A 56 12.67 -1.45 11.82
N GLY A 57 13.50 -1.65 10.80
CA GLY A 57 14.11 -2.92 10.45
C GLY A 57 13.23 -3.81 9.58
N ALA A 58 13.87 -4.71 8.84
CA ALA A 58 13.21 -5.54 7.82
C ALA A 58 12.12 -6.45 8.40
N ASP A 59 12.37 -7.09 9.54
CA ASP A 59 11.44 -8.04 10.15
C ASP A 59 10.20 -7.35 10.69
N PHE A 60 10.36 -6.22 11.38
CA PHE A 60 9.24 -5.43 11.88
C PHE A 60 8.41 -4.85 10.73
N PHE A 61 9.08 -4.31 9.70
CA PHE A 61 8.40 -3.80 8.52
C PHE A 61 7.59 -4.90 7.83
N HIS A 62 8.16 -6.09 7.66
CA HIS A 62 7.48 -7.23 7.04
C HIS A 62 6.21 -7.61 7.83
N ALA A 63 6.30 -7.72 9.16
CA ALA A 63 5.15 -8.03 10.00
C ALA A 63 4.05 -6.95 9.91
N MET A 64 4.44 -5.67 9.91
CA MET A 64 3.54 -4.53 9.76
C MET A 64 2.88 -4.51 8.37
N ALA A 65 3.65 -4.73 7.31
CA ALA A 65 3.16 -4.82 5.94
C ALA A 65 2.19 -6.00 5.76
N HIS A 66 2.50 -7.15 6.34
CA HIS A 66 1.61 -8.31 6.35
C HIS A 66 0.27 -8.00 7.03
N ALA A 67 0.29 -7.32 8.18
CA ALA A 67 -0.92 -6.89 8.88
C ALA A 67 -1.76 -5.89 8.07
N TYR A 68 -1.11 -5.03 7.28
CA TYR A 68 -1.79 -4.13 6.35
C TYR A 68 -2.44 -4.88 5.18
N VAL A 69 -1.68 -5.79 4.54
CA VAL A 69 -2.18 -6.62 3.43
C VAL A 69 -3.39 -7.45 3.86
N ALA A 70 -3.35 -8.04 5.06
CA ALA A 70 -4.47 -8.82 5.60
C ALA A 70 -5.79 -8.03 5.75
N ARG A 71 -5.70 -6.72 5.86
CA ARG A 71 -6.88 -5.83 6.04
C ARG A 71 -7.29 -5.10 4.77
N ARG A 72 -6.41 -5.01 3.77
CA ARG A 72 -6.62 -4.15 2.60
C ARG A 72 -6.15 -4.81 1.32
N LEU A 73 -7.12 -5.22 0.51
CA LEU A 73 -6.86 -5.64 -0.86
C LEU A 73 -6.59 -4.44 -1.78
N PRO A 74 -5.75 -4.61 -2.79
CA PRO A 74 -5.58 -3.60 -3.83
C PRO A 74 -6.92 -3.35 -4.54
N ARG A 75 -7.25 -2.06 -4.71
CA ARG A 75 -8.42 -1.61 -5.48
C ARG A 75 -8.06 -1.25 -6.91
N SER A 76 -6.78 -1.23 -7.24
CA SER A 76 -6.23 -0.89 -8.54
C SER A 76 -5.19 -1.93 -8.94
N PRO A 77 -5.07 -2.29 -10.22
CA PRO A 77 -3.99 -3.13 -10.70
C PRO A 77 -2.62 -2.45 -10.64
N VAL A 78 -2.57 -1.13 -10.41
CA VAL A 78 -1.33 -0.36 -10.29
C VAL A 78 -0.81 -0.47 -8.86
N LEU A 79 0.20 -1.32 -8.65
CA LEU A 79 0.79 -1.58 -7.32
C LEU A 79 1.40 -0.32 -6.66
N ALA A 80 1.90 0.64 -7.44
CA ALA A 80 2.38 1.91 -6.92
C ALA A 80 1.31 2.73 -6.17
N ARG A 81 0.02 2.46 -6.40
CA ARG A 81 -1.10 3.08 -5.69
C ARG A 81 -1.52 2.32 -4.43
N TYR A 82 -1.01 1.12 -4.24
CA TYR A 82 -1.44 0.25 -3.14
C TYR A 82 -1.12 0.85 -1.76
N GLY A 83 -0.01 1.56 -1.62
CA GLY A 83 0.44 2.19 -0.38
C GLY A 83 -0.34 3.43 0.09
N GLY A 84 -1.38 3.88 -0.63
CA GLY A 84 -2.05 5.16 -0.35
C GLY A 84 -2.66 5.31 1.04
N ALA A 85 -3.06 4.21 1.66
CA ALA A 85 -3.61 4.21 3.02
C ALA A 85 -2.62 3.67 4.07
N PHE A 86 -1.37 3.37 3.68
CA PHE A 86 -0.40 2.76 4.58
C PHE A 86 -0.01 3.70 5.72
N ALA A 87 0.19 4.98 5.46
CA ALA A 87 0.52 5.96 6.50
C ALA A 87 -0.57 6.06 7.58
N ALA A 88 -1.85 6.06 7.19
CA ALA A 88 -2.96 6.06 8.14
C ALA A 88 -3.03 4.75 8.94
N PHE A 89 -2.71 3.62 8.32
CA PHE A 89 -2.59 2.34 9.02
C PHE A 89 -1.45 2.36 10.03
N VAL A 90 -0.27 2.86 9.66
CA VAL A 90 0.89 2.99 10.55
C VAL A 90 0.56 3.86 11.76
N ALA A 91 -0.12 4.99 11.57
CA ALA A 91 -0.53 5.88 12.65
C ALA A 91 -1.45 5.20 13.69
N ALA A 92 -2.27 4.24 13.25
CA ALA A 92 -3.18 3.46 14.10
C ALA A 92 -2.58 2.13 14.58
N HIS A 93 -1.38 1.77 14.13
CA HIS A 93 -0.74 0.49 14.45
C HIS A 93 0.04 0.59 15.76
N ALA A 94 -0.56 0.10 16.84
CA ALA A 94 0.01 0.20 18.19
C ALA A 94 1.49 -0.26 18.30
N PRO A 95 1.94 -1.36 17.66
CA PRO A 95 3.35 -1.76 17.72
C PRO A 95 4.33 -0.73 17.13
N ALA A 96 3.87 0.18 16.26
CA ALA A 96 4.70 1.25 15.68
C ALA A 96 4.77 2.53 16.54
N ALA A 97 4.09 2.57 17.68
CA ALA A 97 4.02 3.76 18.56
C ALA A 97 5.38 4.22 19.10
N SER A 98 6.37 3.31 19.17
CA SER A 98 7.75 3.63 19.57
C SER A 98 8.49 4.53 18.56
N VAL A 99 7.98 4.63 17.32
CA VAL A 99 8.51 5.49 16.25
C VAL A 99 7.42 6.46 15.82
N PRO A 100 7.15 7.54 16.60
CA PRO A 100 5.97 8.39 16.39
C PRO A 100 5.95 9.14 15.05
N TYR A 101 7.09 9.36 14.43
CA TYR A 101 7.23 10.01 13.11
C TYR A 101 7.13 9.04 11.92
N LEU A 102 6.94 7.73 12.16
CA LEU A 102 6.92 6.73 11.08
C LEU A 102 5.76 6.96 10.09
N ALA A 103 4.60 7.35 10.59
CA ALA A 103 3.44 7.65 9.75
C ALA A 103 3.67 8.88 8.85
N ASP A 104 4.37 9.90 9.34
CA ASP A 104 4.71 11.08 8.55
C ASP A 104 5.77 10.76 7.50
N MET A 105 6.75 9.91 7.85
CA MET A 105 7.71 9.40 6.89
C MET A 105 7.01 8.59 5.78
N ALA A 106 6.06 7.73 6.13
CA ALA A 106 5.28 6.99 5.14
C ALA A 106 4.47 7.92 4.22
N ARG A 107 3.90 9.00 4.74
CA ARG A 107 3.24 10.03 3.90
C ARG A 107 4.19 10.66 2.91
N LEU A 108 5.39 11.05 3.38
CA LEU A 108 6.41 11.68 2.54
C LEU A 108 6.87 10.74 1.40
N GLU A 109 7.18 9.48 1.73
CA GLU A 109 7.58 8.48 0.73
C GLU A 109 6.47 8.22 -0.29
N TYR A 110 5.22 8.13 0.15
CA TYR A 110 4.10 7.95 -0.76
C TYR A 110 3.87 9.17 -1.67
N LEU A 111 4.00 10.38 -1.15
CA LEU A 111 3.92 11.61 -1.95
C LEU A 111 5.04 11.68 -2.99
N ARG A 112 6.25 11.23 -2.67
CA ARG A 112 7.36 11.11 -3.62
C ARG A 112 7.01 10.16 -4.77
N VAL A 113 6.45 8.99 -4.47
CA VAL A 113 6.02 8.03 -5.49
C VAL A 113 4.89 8.62 -6.35
N ARG A 114 3.92 9.28 -5.74
CA ARG A 114 2.86 9.97 -6.48
C ARG A 114 3.37 11.06 -7.40
N ALA A 115 4.33 11.84 -6.94
CA ALA A 115 4.96 12.89 -7.76
C ALA A 115 5.71 12.29 -8.95
N TYR A 116 6.42 11.18 -8.74
CA TYR A 116 7.15 10.48 -9.80
C TYR A 116 6.24 9.96 -10.92
N TYR A 117 5.05 9.47 -10.57
CA TYR A 117 4.06 8.95 -11.54
C TYR A 117 2.99 9.97 -11.93
N ALA A 118 3.11 11.23 -11.49
CA ALA A 118 2.18 12.27 -11.89
C ALA A 118 2.36 12.59 -13.39
N ALA A 119 1.25 12.99 -14.03
CA ALA A 119 1.32 13.54 -15.37
C ALA A 119 2.17 14.81 -15.38
N ASP A 120 2.89 15.05 -16.47
CA ASP A 120 3.64 16.28 -16.67
C ASP A 120 2.72 17.48 -16.51
N ALA A 121 3.12 18.41 -15.65
CA ALA A 121 2.39 19.66 -15.43
C ALA A 121 3.14 20.82 -16.07
N VAL A 122 2.38 21.75 -16.64
CA VAL A 122 2.96 23.03 -17.10
C VAL A 122 3.35 23.83 -15.86
N ALA A 123 4.60 24.28 -15.83
CA ALA A 123 5.08 25.13 -14.74
C ALA A 123 4.25 26.42 -14.66
N LEU A 124 3.83 26.79 -13.46
CA LEU A 124 3.16 28.07 -13.23
C LEU A 124 4.20 29.20 -13.45
N ASP A 125 3.81 30.22 -14.19
CA ASP A 125 4.60 31.46 -14.21
C ASP A 125 4.54 32.18 -12.85
N ALA A 126 5.41 33.17 -12.66
CA ALA A 126 5.52 33.91 -11.40
C ALA A 126 4.18 34.60 -11.00
N ALA A 127 3.42 35.09 -11.98
CA ALA A 127 2.14 35.77 -11.74
C ALA A 127 1.06 34.79 -11.28
N ALA A 128 0.95 33.62 -11.94
CA ALA A 128 0.01 32.57 -11.59
C ALA A 128 0.35 31.92 -10.23
N ALA A 129 1.64 31.77 -9.93
CA ALA A 129 2.10 31.29 -8.62
C ALA A 129 1.76 32.27 -7.51
N GLY A 130 2.00 33.58 -7.73
CA GLY A 130 1.64 34.65 -6.79
C GLY A 130 0.15 34.71 -6.50
N ALA A 131 -0.69 34.60 -7.53
CA ALA A 131 -2.15 34.57 -7.38
C ALA A 131 -2.63 33.38 -6.57
N ARG A 132 -2.07 32.19 -6.77
CA ARG A 132 -2.40 31.00 -5.98
C ARG A 132 -1.99 31.12 -4.52
N ILE A 133 -0.80 31.63 -4.24
CA ILE A 133 -0.34 31.87 -2.86
C ILE A 133 -1.24 32.89 -2.15
N ALA A 134 -1.63 33.96 -2.84
CA ALA A 134 -2.54 34.97 -2.30
C ALA A 134 -3.93 34.39 -1.99
N ALA A 135 -4.44 33.49 -2.83
CA ALA A 135 -5.71 32.82 -2.61
C ALA A 135 -5.69 31.88 -1.37
N LEU A 136 -4.56 31.20 -1.11
CA LEU A 136 -4.37 30.35 0.07
C LEU A 136 -4.25 31.13 1.38
N ARG A 137 -3.89 32.43 1.31
CA ARG A 137 -3.75 33.31 2.49
C ARG A 137 -5.03 34.01 2.90
N LYS A 138 -6.09 33.93 2.10
CA LYS A 138 -7.40 34.47 2.53
C LYS A 138 -7.98 33.56 3.62
N PRO A 139 -8.28 34.10 4.83
CA PRO A 139 -9.01 33.34 5.83
C PRO A 139 -10.40 32.99 5.27
N ALA A 140 -10.84 31.77 5.59
CA ALA A 140 -12.21 31.37 5.30
C ALA A 140 -13.16 32.30 6.06
N SER A 141 -14.03 33.00 5.34
CA SER A 141 -15.08 33.85 5.88
C SER A 141 -16.16 33.01 6.52
#